data_7ba0d8974baaeaa565d0bd21016e04e6
#
_entry.id   7ba0d8974baaeaa565d0bd21016e04e6
#
_cell.length_a   1.000
_cell.length_b   1.000
_cell.length_c   1.000
_cell.angle_alpha   90.00
_cell.angle_beta   90.00
_cell.angle_gamma   90.00
#
_symmetry.space_group_name_H-M   'P 1'
#
loop_
_entity.id
_entity.type
_entity.pdbx_description
1 polymer ?
#
loop_
_entity_poly.entity_id
_entity_poly.type
_entity_poly.pdbx_seq_one_letter_code
_entity_poly.pdbx_strand_id
1 'polypeptide(L)'
;MLGILSLALLGAAAPPHTCDSLAAARLPQTTITSAMVVPAGPFVQPGAGRGRQGAAPEAVEPIPEHCRVKMVLKPTPDSNINVELWMPTANWNGRFLAVGNGGFAGSIQGYGDMQIALRRGYATAATDTGHSDADGPGGVFGLGHPEKIVDFAYRAVHEMTVKSKQLVDEFYGRTPRFSYFKGCSTGGRQAAMAAQRFPDDYDGIIAGALANRHIQMHTAGVARSIELARHPERTIPEEKAKLVNDTVMNACDALKEGFLNNPRECKVDFSKLACAGADSPACLTAPQLKTVEAFYGGLKNSAGELIFSGQAMGNPIPALRGATGSPGGGYDTVRIWGFQDANYDWHTFDLDRDMPIINKRVGFVDAVSADLRKFKSHGGKLLLYAGWRDTTITPENTVFYYENLVKEMGDQKDFARLFMVPGMAHCRGGDGPDSFDTIAAMEQWREQGVTPTQMMGANQRSGLSRPLCPYPQYAKYKGSGDLKDAKNWACIAP
;
A
#
# COMPACT_ATOMS: atom_id res chain seq x y z
N MET A 1 -49.26 8.84 35.38
CA MET A 1 -47.99 8.26 35.87
C MET A 1 -47.00 8.31 34.72
N LEU A 2 -46.17 9.34 34.70
CA LEU A 2 -45.06 9.46 33.75
C LEU A 2 -43.86 8.70 34.31
N GLY A 3 -43.46 7.62 33.66
CA GLY A 3 -42.23 6.89 33.96
C GLY A 3 -41.03 7.64 33.35
N ILE A 4 -40.17 8.15 34.23
CA ILE A 4 -38.88 8.73 33.86
C ILE A 4 -37.94 7.55 33.52
N LEU A 5 -37.61 7.35 32.26
CA LEU A 5 -36.51 6.45 31.83
C LEU A 5 -35.19 7.17 32.14
N SER A 6 -34.52 6.77 33.22
CA SER A 6 -33.14 7.16 33.47
C SER A 6 -32.22 6.47 32.50
N LEU A 7 -31.70 7.19 31.52
CA LEU A 7 -30.54 6.75 30.69
C LEU A 7 -29.33 6.75 31.62
N ALA A 8 -28.90 5.59 32.06
CA ALA A 8 -27.60 5.41 32.70
C ALA A 8 -26.50 5.61 31.65
N LEU A 9 -25.79 6.73 31.69
CA LEU A 9 -24.52 6.94 31.06
C LEU A 9 -23.53 5.91 31.65
N LEU A 10 -23.30 4.83 30.96
CA LEU A 10 -22.18 3.92 31.26
C LEU A 10 -20.88 4.70 31.00
N GLY A 11 -20.37 5.34 32.05
CA GLY A 11 -19.03 5.89 32.02
C GLY A 11 -18.02 4.77 31.74
N ALA A 12 -17.15 4.96 30.75
CA ALA A 12 -16.07 4.04 30.47
C ALA A 12 -15.21 3.93 31.75
N ALA A 13 -15.09 2.71 32.29
CA ALA A 13 -14.23 2.45 33.44
C ALA A 13 -12.77 2.78 33.07
N ALA A 14 -12.05 3.40 34.02
CA ALA A 14 -10.61 3.64 33.87
C ALA A 14 -9.88 2.29 33.67
N PRO A 15 -8.75 2.27 32.91
CA PRO A 15 -7.93 1.07 32.75
C PRO A 15 -7.52 0.50 34.11
N PRO A 16 -7.52 -0.85 34.27
CA PRO A 16 -7.15 -1.49 35.54
C PRO A 16 -5.66 -1.33 35.89
N HIS A 17 -4.82 -1.04 34.88
CA HIS A 17 -3.38 -0.80 35.06
C HIS A 17 -3.01 0.63 34.64
N THR A 18 -2.04 1.22 35.32
CA THR A 18 -1.48 2.52 34.93
C THR A 18 -0.55 2.35 33.73
N CYS A 19 -0.40 3.38 32.90
CA CYS A 19 0.52 3.34 31.78
C CYS A 19 1.96 2.99 32.20
N ASP A 20 2.43 3.62 33.29
CA ASP A 20 3.80 3.44 33.79
C ASP A 20 4.05 2.01 34.28
N SER A 21 3.03 1.30 34.77
CA SER A 21 3.17 -0.09 35.20
C SER A 21 3.56 -1.04 34.07
N LEU A 22 3.20 -0.71 32.82
CA LEU A 22 3.57 -1.49 31.65
C LEU A 22 5.08 -1.53 31.41
N ALA A 23 5.86 -0.58 31.94
CA ALA A 23 7.32 -0.64 31.85
C ALA A 23 7.90 -1.89 32.52
N ALA A 24 7.18 -2.50 33.45
CA ALA A 24 7.58 -3.73 34.15
C ALA A 24 7.06 -5.01 33.48
N ALA A 25 6.23 -4.92 32.46
CA ALA A 25 5.66 -6.08 31.75
C ALA A 25 6.77 -6.96 31.17
N ARG A 26 6.59 -8.29 31.25
CA ARG A 26 7.57 -9.29 30.81
C ARG A 26 7.05 -10.03 29.60
N LEU A 27 7.47 -9.62 28.41
CA LEU A 27 7.13 -10.28 27.16
C LEU A 27 8.37 -11.00 26.57
N PRO A 28 8.21 -12.21 26.04
CA PRO A 28 9.34 -12.93 25.44
C PRO A 28 10.02 -12.10 24.35
N GLN A 29 11.37 -12.07 24.36
CA GLN A 29 12.21 -11.40 23.35
C GLN A 29 11.89 -9.91 23.16
N THR A 30 11.35 -9.25 24.21
CA THR A 30 10.86 -7.86 24.15
C THR A 30 11.47 -7.06 25.29
N THR A 31 11.93 -5.85 24.99
CA THR A 31 12.31 -4.86 25.96
C THR A 31 11.40 -3.65 25.82
N ILE A 32 10.62 -3.33 26.84
CA ILE A 32 9.86 -2.07 26.90
C ILE A 32 10.85 -0.98 27.27
N THR A 33 11.05 -0.02 26.35
CA THR A 33 12.01 1.07 26.55
C THR A 33 11.37 2.31 27.13
N SER A 34 10.06 2.45 27.01
CA SER A 34 9.29 3.55 27.59
C SER A 34 7.81 3.18 27.63
N ALA A 35 7.13 3.53 28.73
CA ALA A 35 5.68 3.54 28.84
C ALA A 35 5.30 4.81 29.61
N MET A 36 4.58 5.73 28.96
CA MET A 36 4.22 7.01 29.56
C MET A 36 2.90 7.55 29.03
N VAL A 37 2.17 8.28 29.86
CA VAL A 37 1.00 9.02 29.41
C VAL A 37 1.45 10.24 28.61
N VAL A 38 0.93 10.40 27.42
CA VAL A 38 1.07 11.59 26.59
C VAL A 38 -0.23 12.38 26.69
N PRO A 39 -0.18 13.64 27.19
CA PRO A 39 -1.39 14.47 27.30
C PRO A 39 -2.06 14.72 25.95
N ALA A 40 -3.35 15.02 25.98
CA ALA A 40 -4.07 15.45 24.79
C ALA A 40 -3.44 16.71 24.19
N GLY A 41 -3.27 16.74 22.88
CA GLY A 41 -2.65 17.88 22.20
C GLY A 41 -2.22 17.58 20.76
N PRO A 42 -1.56 18.57 20.12
CA PRO A 42 -1.01 18.38 18.76
C PRO A 42 0.16 17.39 18.81
N PHE A 43 0.19 16.48 17.84
CA PHE A 43 1.30 15.54 17.68
C PHE A 43 2.23 16.00 16.57
N VAL A 44 3.52 16.13 16.89
CA VAL A 44 4.57 16.41 15.91
C VAL A 44 5.28 15.10 15.58
N GLN A 45 5.20 14.73 14.31
CA GLN A 45 5.85 13.49 13.85
C GLN A 45 7.37 13.60 14.01
N PRO A 46 8.05 12.60 14.60
CA PRO A 46 9.51 12.56 14.65
C PRO A 46 10.11 12.66 13.23
N GLY A 47 11.08 13.56 13.05
CA GLY A 47 11.76 13.75 11.75
C GLY A 47 11.03 14.67 10.75
N ALA A 48 9.86 15.22 11.05
CA ALA A 48 9.10 16.09 10.14
C ALA A 48 9.82 17.42 9.77
N GLY A 49 10.90 17.78 10.48
CA GLY A 49 11.65 19.03 10.25
C GLY A 49 12.66 19.02 9.10
N ARG A 50 12.88 17.92 8.39
CA ARG A 50 13.97 17.79 7.40
C ARG A 50 13.59 17.90 5.93
N GLY A 51 12.33 18.14 5.56
CA GLY A 51 11.91 17.99 4.17
C GLY A 51 10.98 19.02 3.51
N ARG A 52 10.43 20.01 4.21
CA ARG A 52 9.58 21.04 3.58
C ARG A 52 9.76 22.40 4.22
N GLN A 53 10.70 23.18 3.72
CA GLN A 53 10.66 24.64 3.90
C GLN A 53 9.56 25.20 2.98
N GLY A 54 8.55 25.86 3.57
CA GLY A 54 7.64 26.73 2.84
C GLY A 54 6.13 26.44 2.88
N ALA A 55 5.65 25.37 3.53
CA ALA A 55 4.21 25.24 3.78
C ALA A 55 3.89 25.69 5.22
N ALA A 56 2.93 26.62 5.36
CA ALA A 56 2.35 26.91 6.68
C ALA A 56 1.89 25.58 7.31
N PRO A 57 2.13 25.34 8.62
CA PRO A 57 1.66 24.14 9.26
C PRO A 57 0.13 24.08 9.12
N GLU A 58 -0.36 23.09 8.39
CA GLU A 58 -1.78 22.73 8.46
C GLU A 58 -2.13 22.56 9.94
N ALA A 59 -3.27 23.12 10.38
CA ALA A 59 -3.71 23.00 11.74
C ALA A 59 -3.79 21.51 12.11
N VAL A 60 -2.81 21.05 12.88
CA VAL A 60 -2.72 19.63 13.27
C VAL A 60 -3.82 19.39 14.30
N GLU A 61 -4.85 18.65 13.90
CA GLU A 61 -5.91 18.27 14.83
C GLU A 61 -5.31 17.57 16.06
N PRO A 62 -5.67 18.00 17.29
CA PRO A 62 -5.14 17.40 18.49
C PRO A 62 -5.55 15.92 18.59
N ILE A 63 -4.66 15.10 19.14
CA ILE A 63 -4.95 13.71 19.48
C ILE A 63 -5.32 13.61 20.97
N PRO A 64 -6.16 12.62 21.36
CA PRO A 64 -6.54 12.42 22.74
C PRO A 64 -5.36 11.96 23.60
N GLU A 65 -5.49 12.12 24.92
CA GLU A 65 -4.56 11.55 25.88
C GLU A 65 -4.45 10.05 25.69
N HIS A 66 -3.22 9.53 25.72
CA HIS A 66 -2.97 8.12 25.51
C HIS A 66 -1.71 7.62 26.22
N CYS A 67 -1.73 6.35 26.56
CA CYS A 67 -0.53 5.64 26.97
C CYS A 67 0.31 5.31 25.72
N ARG A 68 1.52 5.86 25.66
CA ARG A 68 2.50 5.57 24.59
C ARG A 68 3.55 4.60 25.11
N VAL A 69 3.57 3.41 24.53
CA VAL A 69 4.57 2.39 24.82
C VAL A 69 5.53 2.30 23.65
N LYS A 70 6.84 2.32 23.95
CA LYS A 70 7.90 2.00 22.99
C LYS A 70 8.57 0.70 23.42
N MET A 71 8.80 -0.18 22.46
CA MET A 71 9.46 -1.46 22.73
C MET A 71 10.39 -1.86 21.58
N VAL A 72 11.38 -2.68 21.93
CA VAL A 72 12.31 -3.30 20.99
C VAL A 72 12.13 -4.81 21.06
N LEU A 73 11.86 -5.43 19.92
CA LEU A 73 11.67 -6.86 19.78
C LEU A 73 12.92 -7.47 19.16
N LYS A 74 13.42 -8.56 19.76
CA LYS A 74 14.61 -9.28 19.31
C LYS A 74 14.32 -10.78 19.17
N PRO A 75 13.47 -11.18 18.21
CA PRO A 75 13.13 -12.60 17.99
C PRO A 75 14.34 -13.45 17.56
N THR A 76 15.37 -12.83 17.00
CA THR A 76 16.66 -13.46 16.70
C THR A 76 17.81 -12.56 17.18
N PRO A 77 19.07 -13.06 17.28
CA PRO A 77 20.22 -12.23 17.62
C PRO A 77 20.46 -11.06 16.67
N ASP A 78 20.06 -11.18 15.39
CA ASP A 78 20.21 -10.16 14.35
C ASP A 78 19.02 -9.19 14.29
N SER A 79 17.90 -9.52 14.92
CA SER A 79 16.70 -8.69 14.92
C SER A 79 16.81 -7.51 15.87
N ASN A 80 16.31 -6.34 15.43
CA ASN A 80 16.17 -5.15 16.26
C ASN A 80 14.95 -4.35 15.80
N ILE A 81 13.76 -4.83 16.18
CA ILE A 81 12.48 -4.31 15.69
C ILE A 81 11.95 -3.28 16.68
N ASN A 82 11.87 -2.01 16.28
CA ASN A 82 11.27 -0.97 17.07
C ASN A 82 9.75 -0.93 16.81
N VAL A 83 8.99 -0.77 17.89
CA VAL A 83 7.52 -0.70 17.87
C VAL A 83 7.05 0.44 18.75
N GLU A 84 6.04 1.17 18.28
CA GLU A 84 5.24 2.05 19.12
C GLU A 84 3.80 1.54 19.18
N LEU A 85 3.26 1.53 20.41
CA LEU A 85 1.85 1.23 20.71
C LEU A 85 1.24 2.42 21.42
N TRP A 86 0.11 2.93 20.92
CA TRP A 86 -0.67 4.01 21.52
C TRP A 86 -2.04 3.49 21.97
N MET A 87 -2.39 3.73 23.22
CA MET A 87 -3.62 3.23 23.83
C MET A 87 -4.38 4.39 24.48
N PRO A 88 -5.61 4.74 24.05
CA PRO A 88 -6.41 5.78 24.71
C PRO A 88 -6.52 5.53 26.21
N THR A 89 -6.29 6.54 27.06
CA THR A 89 -6.49 6.43 28.52
C THR A 89 -7.96 6.46 28.88
N ALA A 90 -8.81 6.98 28.00
CA ALA A 90 -10.27 7.01 28.14
C ALA A 90 -10.95 6.66 26.80
N ASN A 91 -12.17 6.16 26.87
CA ASN A 91 -13.04 5.92 25.70
C ASN A 91 -12.44 4.93 24.66
N TRP A 92 -11.64 3.94 25.12
CA TRP A 92 -11.22 2.87 24.23
C TRP A 92 -12.44 2.11 23.69
N ASN A 93 -12.53 2.02 22.37
CA ASN A 93 -13.67 1.42 21.69
C ASN A 93 -13.63 -0.13 21.62
N GLY A 94 -12.66 -0.77 22.28
CA GLY A 94 -12.45 -2.22 22.24
C GLY A 94 -11.81 -2.74 20.97
N ARG A 95 -11.20 -1.88 20.16
CA ARG A 95 -10.57 -2.25 18.87
C ARG A 95 -9.07 -1.95 18.87
N PHE A 96 -8.36 -2.70 18.01
CA PHE A 96 -6.95 -2.52 17.72
C PHE A 96 -6.76 -2.28 16.22
N LEU A 97 -5.93 -1.32 15.83
CA LEU A 97 -5.53 -1.06 14.46
C LEU A 97 -4.01 -1.04 14.36
N ALA A 98 -3.42 -2.01 13.66
CA ALA A 98 -2.03 -1.94 13.23
C ALA A 98 -1.92 -1.23 11.89
N VAL A 99 -0.85 -0.44 11.72
CA VAL A 99 -0.60 0.33 10.49
C VAL A 99 0.69 -0.07 9.81
N GLY A 100 0.65 -0.13 8.47
CA GLY A 100 1.78 -0.55 7.64
C GLY A 100 2.76 0.58 7.30
N ASN A 101 3.84 0.19 6.60
CA ASN A 101 4.94 1.07 6.19
C ASN A 101 4.89 1.40 4.69
N GLY A 102 5.85 2.23 4.25
CA GLY A 102 6.12 2.53 2.84
C GLY A 102 7.57 2.23 2.44
N GLY A 103 7.82 2.03 1.16
CA GLY A 103 9.16 1.79 0.62
C GLY A 103 9.86 0.61 1.27
N PHE A 104 11.13 0.79 1.61
CA PHE A 104 11.90 -0.19 2.38
C PHE A 104 11.72 -0.06 3.90
N ALA A 105 10.77 0.75 4.38
CA ALA A 105 10.55 1.05 5.81
C ALA A 105 11.77 1.76 6.48
N GLY A 106 12.38 1.20 7.54
CA GLY A 106 13.54 1.77 8.23
C GLY A 106 13.19 2.81 9.29
N SER A 107 11.92 3.13 9.46
CA SER A 107 11.38 4.00 10.50
C SER A 107 9.90 3.76 10.70
N ILE A 108 9.35 4.22 11.82
CA ILE A 108 7.91 4.21 12.04
C ILE A 108 7.29 5.32 11.18
N GLN A 109 6.54 4.94 10.15
CA GLN A 109 5.97 5.89 9.16
C GLN A 109 4.46 6.08 9.31
N GLY A 110 3.78 5.18 10.01
CA GLY A 110 2.32 5.10 10.12
C GLY A 110 1.66 6.14 11.04
N TYR A 111 2.35 7.18 11.50
CA TYR A 111 1.82 8.12 12.49
C TYR A 111 0.53 8.83 12.08
N GLY A 112 0.34 9.12 10.79
CA GLY A 112 -0.90 9.73 10.30
C GLY A 112 -2.12 8.82 10.54
N ASP A 113 -2.02 7.55 10.17
CA ASP A 113 -3.08 6.57 10.40
C ASP A 113 -3.25 6.23 11.88
N MET A 114 -2.15 6.20 12.67
CA MET A 114 -2.23 6.03 14.13
C MET A 114 -3.00 7.18 14.79
N GLN A 115 -2.79 8.43 14.36
CA GLN A 115 -3.54 9.59 14.88
C GLN A 115 -5.04 9.48 14.56
N ILE A 116 -5.39 9.06 13.32
CA ILE A 116 -6.78 8.82 12.92
C ILE A 116 -7.39 7.71 13.77
N ALA A 117 -6.68 6.61 13.99
CA ALA A 117 -7.11 5.50 14.83
C ALA A 117 -7.35 5.94 16.29
N LEU A 118 -6.40 6.66 16.85
CA LEU A 118 -6.48 7.14 18.23
C LEU A 118 -7.68 8.07 18.45
N ARG A 119 -7.95 9.02 17.52
CA ARG A 119 -9.14 9.89 17.59
C ARG A 119 -10.46 9.09 17.51
N ARG A 120 -10.45 7.93 16.88
CA ARG A 120 -11.59 7.01 16.83
C ARG A 120 -11.66 6.07 18.04
N GLY A 121 -10.76 6.22 19.01
CA GLY A 121 -10.71 5.40 20.23
C GLY A 121 -10.06 4.04 20.05
N TYR A 122 -9.30 3.80 19.01
CA TYR A 122 -8.54 2.56 18.84
C TYR A 122 -7.25 2.57 19.66
N ALA A 123 -6.86 1.40 20.17
CA ALA A 123 -5.45 1.11 20.41
C ALA A 123 -4.77 0.90 19.04
N THR A 124 -3.56 1.42 18.84
CA THR A 124 -2.91 1.39 17.52
C THR A 124 -1.41 1.22 17.63
N ALA A 125 -0.81 0.47 16.69
CA ALA A 125 0.62 0.19 16.69
C ALA A 125 1.24 0.29 15.29
N ALA A 126 2.54 0.63 15.27
CA ALA A 126 3.38 0.63 14.08
C ALA A 126 4.82 0.19 14.41
N THR A 127 5.55 -0.26 13.40
CA THR A 127 6.94 -0.74 13.53
C THR A 127 7.84 -0.15 12.45
N ASP A 128 9.16 -0.13 12.71
CA ASP A 128 10.19 0.20 11.71
C ASP A 128 10.59 -0.97 10.80
N THR A 129 10.05 -2.16 11.06
CA THR A 129 10.36 -3.42 10.38
C THR A 129 11.76 -4.01 10.62
N GLY A 130 12.43 -3.61 11.69
CA GLY A 130 13.65 -4.28 12.17
C GLY A 130 14.97 -3.73 11.61
N HIS A 131 14.94 -2.56 11.01
CA HIS A 131 16.13 -1.82 10.55
C HIS A 131 15.88 -0.31 10.64
N SER A 132 16.91 0.47 10.40
CA SER A 132 16.85 1.93 10.45
C SER A 132 17.59 2.56 9.27
N ASP A 133 17.39 3.85 9.05
CA ASP A 133 18.14 4.62 8.05
C ASP A 133 19.67 4.59 8.29
N ALA A 134 20.11 4.28 9.51
CA ALA A 134 21.54 4.09 9.84
C ALA A 134 22.12 2.80 9.23
N ASP A 135 21.28 1.81 8.90
CA ASP A 135 21.71 0.58 8.22
C ASP A 135 21.94 0.80 6.71
N GLY A 136 21.74 2.01 6.21
CA GLY A 136 21.91 2.42 4.81
C GLY A 136 20.59 2.59 4.07
N PRO A 137 20.62 3.25 2.89
CA PRO A 137 19.43 3.53 2.09
C PRO A 137 18.91 2.26 1.40
N GLY A 138 17.60 2.22 1.13
CA GLY A 138 16.98 1.16 0.36
C GLY A 138 17.06 -0.21 1.02
N GLY A 139 17.47 -1.23 0.26
CA GLY A 139 17.58 -2.61 0.72
C GLY A 139 18.95 -3.00 1.29
N VAL A 140 19.86 -2.05 1.47
CA VAL A 140 21.26 -2.30 1.92
C VAL A 140 21.30 -2.97 3.30
N PHE A 141 20.32 -2.73 4.17
CA PHE A 141 20.21 -3.35 5.49
C PHE A 141 20.25 -4.90 5.48
N GLY A 142 19.97 -5.51 4.34
CA GLY A 142 19.98 -6.97 4.18
C GLY A 142 21.36 -7.57 3.87
N LEU A 143 22.41 -6.75 3.65
CA LEU A 143 23.75 -7.25 3.33
C LEU A 143 24.39 -7.87 4.57
N GLY A 144 24.62 -9.19 4.53
CA GLY A 144 25.13 -9.93 5.68
C GLY A 144 24.10 -10.12 6.82
N HIS A 145 22.87 -9.63 6.65
CA HIS A 145 21.81 -9.65 7.65
C HIS A 145 20.49 -10.28 7.11
N PRO A 146 20.49 -11.59 6.76
CA PRO A 146 19.31 -12.24 6.17
C PRO A 146 18.08 -12.20 7.09
N GLU A 147 18.27 -12.20 8.41
CA GLU A 147 17.16 -12.13 9.37
C GLU A 147 16.46 -10.76 9.34
N LYS A 148 17.15 -9.67 9.04
CA LYS A 148 16.52 -8.37 8.84
C LYS A 148 15.62 -8.36 7.59
N ILE A 149 15.94 -9.11 6.54
CA ILE A 149 15.06 -9.29 5.38
C ILE A 149 13.80 -10.05 5.79
N VAL A 150 13.92 -11.06 6.67
CA VAL A 150 12.78 -11.80 7.24
C VAL A 150 11.91 -10.87 8.12
N ASP A 151 12.53 -10.02 8.94
CA ASP A 151 11.83 -9.02 9.75
C ASP A 151 11.02 -8.08 8.87
N PHE A 152 11.64 -7.50 7.83
CA PHE A 152 10.98 -6.65 6.85
C PHE A 152 9.85 -7.38 6.10
N ALA A 153 10.07 -8.65 5.74
CA ALA A 153 9.11 -9.42 4.95
C ALA A 153 7.79 -9.64 5.68
N TYR A 154 7.84 -10.08 6.96
CA TYR A 154 6.64 -10.46 7.69
C TYR A 154 6.79 -10.48 9.22
N ARG A 155 7.98 -10.84 9.77
CA ARG A 155 8.12 -11.13 11.20
C ARG A 155 7.87 -9.89 12.06
N ALA A 156 8.37 -8.73 11.66
CA ALA A 156 8.21 -7.50 12.44
C ALA A 156 6.74 -7.11 12.63
N VAL A 157 5.91 -7.23 11.60
CA VAL A 157 4.48 -6.93 11.69
C VAL A 157 3.74 -7.93 12.57
N HIS A 158 4.05 -9.21 12.45
CA HIS A 158 3.47 -10.26 13.29
C HIS A 158 3.84 -10.07 14.77
N GLU A 159 5.13 -9.96 15.07
CA GLU A 159 5.61 -9.77 16.44
C GLU A 159 5.07 -8.48 17.07
N MET A 160 5.06 -7.37 16.33
CA MET A 160 4.41 -6.12 16.76
C MET A 160 2.96 -6.39 17.17
N THR A 161 2.21 -7.11 16.34
CA THR A 161 0.78 -7.37 16.55
C THR A 161 0.56 -8.21 17.81
N VAL A 162 1.29 -9.33 17.93
CA VAL A 162 1.17 -10.22 19.08
C VAL A 162 1.50 -9.50 20.39
N LYS A 163 2.65 -8.79 20.43
CA LYS A 163 3.08 -8.08 21.65
C LYS A 163 2.17 -6.90 21.98
N SER A 164 1.72 -6.16 20.96
CA SER A 164 0.77 -5.06 21.19
C SER A 164 -0.55 -5.54 21.75
N LYS A 165 -1.11 -6.63 21.24
CA LYS A 165 -2.36 -7.22 21.77
C LYS A 165 -2.21 -7.68 23.22
N GLN A 166 -1.05 -8.24 23.59
CA GLN A 166 -0.76 -8.64 24.97
C GLN A 166 -0.72 -7.42 25.90
N LEU A 167 -0.07 -6.32 25.49
CA LEU A 167 -0.04 -5.08 26.28
C LEU A 167 -1.41 -4.39 26.34
N VAL A 168 -2.22 -4.47 25.27
CA VAL A 168 -3.62 -4.00 25.28
C VAL A 168 -4.46 -4.78 26.28
N ASP A 169 -4.30 -6.11 26.32
CA ASP A 169 -4.99 -6.96 27.30
C ASP A 169 -4.55 -6.63 28.72
N GLU A 170 -3.25 -6.48 28.96
CA GLU A 170 -2.72 -6.08 30.27
C GLU A 170 -3.23 -4.71 30.69
N PHE A 171 -3.22 -3.71 29.81
CA PHE A 171 -3.63 -2.34 30.14
C PHE A 171 -5.12 -2.20 30.42
N TYR A 172 -5.98 -2.79 29.58
CA TYR A 172 -7.44 -2.65 29.72
C TYR A 172 -8.11 -3.80 30.49
N GLY A 173 -7.37 -4.87 30.84
CA GLY A 173 -7.93 -6.07 31.46
C GLY A 173 -8.80 -6.91 30.52
N ARG A 174 -8.68 -6.70 29.23
CA ARG A 174 -9.40 -7.46 28.19
C ARG A 174 -8.73 -7.32 26.84
N THR A 175 -8.78 -8.37 26.03
CA THR A 175 -8.31 -8.38 24.65
C THR A 175 -9.14 -7.45 23.75
N PRO A 176 -8.59 -6.96 22.64
CA PRO A 176 -9.37 -6.30 21.60
C PRO A 176 -10.49 -7.20 21.08
N ARG A 177 -11.70 -6.65 21.01
CA ARG A 177 -12.84 -7.37 20.41
C ARG A 177 -12.67 -7.57 18.91
N PHE A 178 -12.08 -6.58 18.24
CA PHE A 178 -11.73 -6.64 16.83
C PHE A 178 -10.34 -6.05 16.61
N SER A 179 -9.61 -6.67 15.70
CA SER A 179 -8.26 -6.27 15.31
C SER A 179 -8.21 -6.05 13.81
N TYR A 180 -7.69 -4.90 13.39
CA TYR A 180 -7.59 -4.52 11.99
C TYR A 180 -6.15 -4.22 11.60
N PHE A 181 -5.84 -4.41 10.32
CA PHE A 181 -4.61 -3.92 9.71
C PHE A 181 -4.96 -2.97 8.56
N LYS A 182 -4.26 -1.84 8.48
CA LYS A 182 -4.35 -0.91 7.35
C LYS A 182 -2.97 -0.58 6.83
N GLY A 183 -2.75 -0.77 5.53
CA GLY A 183 -1.51 -0.40 4.88
C GLY A 183 -1.66 -0.17 3.39
N CYS A 184 -0.76 0.64 2.83
CA CYS A 184 -0.70 0.93 1.40
C CYS A 184 0.74 0.75 0.91
N SER A 185 0.96 0.42 -0.36
CA SER A 185 2.29 0.19 -0.92
C SER A 185 2.96 -1.04 -0.29
N THR A 186 4.13 -0.89 0.32
CA THR A 186 4.73 -1.93 1.18
C THR A 186 3.78 -2.35 2.30
N GLY A 187 3.01 -1.40 2.87
CA GLY A 187 1.95 -1.70 3.83
C GLY A 187 0.82 -2.56 3.23
N GLY A 188 0.51 -2.38 1.95
CA GLY A 188 -0.39 -3.27 1.21
C GLY A 188 0.17 -4.69 1.06
N ARG A 189 1.49 -4.83 0.82
CA ARG A 189 2.18 -6.13 0.85
C ARG A 189 2.13 -6.76 2.24
N GLN A 190 2.40 -5.98 3.29
CA GLN A 190 2.32 -6.44 4.69
C GLN A 190 0.90 -6.92 5.03
N ALA A 191 -0.13 -6.21 4.56
CA ALA A 191 -1.52 -6.59 4.69
C ALA A 191 -1.83 -7.95 4.02
N ALA A 192 -1.43 -8.14 2.77
CA ALA A 192 -1.60 -9.40 2.06
C ALA A 192 -0.78 -10.53 2.72
N MET A 193 0.42 -10.22 3.23
CA MET A 193 1.27 -11.16 3.96
C MET A 193 0.61 -11.61 5.26
N ALA A 194 0.00 -10.70 6.01
CA ALA A 194 -0.74 -11.04 7.22
C ALA A 194 -1.92 -11.97 6.91
N ALA A 195 -2.70 -11.68 5.88
CA ALA A 195 -3.83 -12.52 5.47
C ALA A 195 -3.42 -13.95 5.11
N GLN A 196 -2.29 -14.13 4.39
CA GLN A 196 -1.86 -15.46 3.94
C GLN A 196 -1.08 -16.25 4.98
N ARG A 197 -0.31 -15.58 5.86
CA ARG A 197 0.65 -16.24 6.75
C ARG A 197 0.21 -16.28 8.22
N PHE A 198 -0.52 -15.24 8.65
CA PHE A 198 -0.97 -15.04 10.03
C PHE A 198 -2.47 -14.75 10.09
N PRO A 199 -3.29 -15.72 9.67
CA PRO A 199 -4.74 -15.52 9.49
C PRO A 199 -5.48 -15.19 10.81
N ASP A 200 -4.85 -15.44 11.96
CA ASP A 200 -5.42 -15.18 13.30
C ASP A 200 -5.07 -13.79 13.83
N ASP A 201 -4.19 -13.05 13.16
CA ASP A 201 -3.74 -11.75 13.66
C ASP A 201 -4.81 -10.67 13.56
N TYR A 202 -5.68 -10.74 12.54
CA TYR A 202 -6.65 -9.67 12.26
C TYR A 202 -8.01 -10.19 11.83
N ASP A 203 -9.04 -9.44 12.19
CA ASP A 203 -10.44 -9.66 11.77
C ASP A 203 -10.76 -8.99 10.43
N GLY A 204 -10.05 -7.92 10.11
CA GLY A 204 -10.22 -7.20 8.86
C GLY A 204 -8.91 -6.58 8.38
N ILE A 205 -8.66 -6.69 7.08
CA ILE A 205 -7.43 -6.21 6.45
C ILE A 205 -7.79 -5.24 5.33
N ILE A 206 -7.19 -4.04 5.38
CA ILE A 206 -7.32 -2.98 4.40
C ILE A 206 -5.96 -2.83 3.70
N ALA A 207 -5.91 -3.19 2.42
CA ALA A 207 -4.68 -3.24 1.64
C ALA A 207 -4.77 -2.35 0.40
N GLY A 208 -4.03 -1.25 0.39
CA GLY A 208 -3.96 -0.32 -0.72
C GLY A 208 -2.74 -0.53 -1.61
N ALA A 209 -2.87 -0.25 -2.92
CA ALA A 209 -1.78 -0.20 -3.90
C ALA A 209 -0.74 -1.32 -3.68
N LEU A 210 -1.15 -2.57 -3.85
CA LEU A 210 -0.41 -3.76 -3.43
C LEU A 210 1.01 -3.84 -4.03
N ALA A 211 2.05 -3.69 -3.21
CA ALA A 211 3.42 -4.05 -3.56
C ALA A 211 3.72 -5.54 -3.26
N ASN A 212 2.72 -6.40 -3.39
CA ASN A 212 2.73 -7.80 -2.95
C ASN A 212 3.67 -8.70 -3.77
N ARG A 213 3.97 -8.34 -5.01
CA ARG A 213 4.99 -8.96 -5.87
C ARG A 213 6.26 -8.11 -5.86
N HIS A 214 6.82 -7.92 -4.66
CA HIS A 214 7.91 -6.98 -4.41
C HIS A 214 9.16 -7.30 -5.24
N ILE A 215 9.52 -8.59 -5.28
CA ILE A 215 10.70 -9.06 -6.02
C ILE A 215 10.52 -8.83 -7.52
N GLN A 216 9.37 -9.24 -8.07
CA GLN A 216 9.08 -9.07 -9.51
C GLN A 216 8.99 -7.60 -9.90
N MET A 217 8.39 -6.76 -9.05
CA MET A 217 8.25 -5.32 -9.29
C MET A 217 9.62 -4.64 -9.37
N HIS A 218 10.49 -4.89 -8.40
CA HIS A 218 11.83 -4.32 -8.38
C HIS A 218 12.69 -4.84 -9.53
N THR A 219 12.65 -6.15 -9.77
CA THR A 219 13.38 -6.77 -10.88
C THR A 219 12.88 -6.23 -12.24
N ALA A 220 11.58 -5.98 -12.40
CA ALA A 220 11.04 -5.39 -13.63
C ALA A 220 11.56 -3.96 -13.87
N GLY A 221 11.66 -3.15 -12.82
CA GLY A 221 12.26 -1.81 -12.90
C GLY A 221 13.72 -1.86 -13.32
N VAL A 222 14.50 -2.74 -12.69
CA VAL A 222 15.92 -2.98 -13.00
C VAL A 222 16.10 -3.47 -14.43
N ALA A 223 15.37 -4.52 -14.82
CA ALA A 223 15.46 -5.11 -16.17
C ALA A 223 15.16 -4.09 -17.27
N ARG A 224 14.11 -3.28 -17.10
CA ARG A 224 13.78 -2.21 -18.04
C ARG A 224 14.88 -1.16 -18.15
N SER A 225 15.44 -0.73 -17.03
CA SER A 225 16.51 0.26 -17.00
C SER A 225 17.79 -0.24 -17.68
N ILE A 226 18.12 -1.51 -17.48
CA ILE A 226 19.26 -2.19 -18.14
C ILE A 226 19.01 -2.36 -19.62
N GLU A 227 17.81 -2.81 -20.02
CA GLU A 227 17.44 -2.99 -21.42
C GLU A 227 17.57 -1.68 -22.22
N LEU A 228 17.12 -0.57 -21.63
CA LEU A 228 17.28 0.75 -22.27
C LEU A 228 18.72 1.26 -22.28
N ALA A 229 19.57 0.82 -21.35
CA ALA A 229 21.00 1.13 -21.38
C ALA A 229 21.73 0.35 -22.50
N ARG A 230 21.35 -0.91 -22.74
CA ARG A 230 21.87 -1.76 -23.80
C ARG A 230 21.36 -1.36 -25.19
N HIS A 231 20.17 -0.75 -25.24
CA HIS A 231 19.45 -0.40 -26.45
C HIS A 231 19.01 1.08 -26.44
N PRO A 232 19.94 2.04 -26.58
CA PRO A 232 19.63 3.46 -26.54
C PRO A 232 18.58 3.91 -27.57
N GLU A 233 18.47 3.22 -28.71
CA GLU A 233 17.47 3.44 -29.75
C GLU A 233 16.02 3.17 -29.29
N ARG A 234 15.84 2.50 -28.13
CA ARG A 234 14.55 2.21 -27.50
C ARG A 234 14.12 3.26 -26.48
N THR A 235 14.98 4.24 -26.19
CA THR A 235 14.65 5.29 -25.19
C THR A 235 13.49 6.16 -25.70
N ILE A 236 12.71 6.67 -24.76
CA ILE A 236 11.57 7.57 -25.04
C ILE A 236 11.92 8.96 -24.52
N PRO A 237 12.25 9.92 -25.37
CA PRO A 237 12.45 11.31 -24.97
C PRO A 237 11.13 11.96 -24.56
N GLU A 238 11.21 13.11 -23.88
CA GLU A 238 10.06 13.75 -23.24
C GLU A 238 8.97 14.14 -24.23
N GLU A 239 9.34 14.68 -25.40
CA GLU A 239 8.40 15.04 -26.46
C GLU A 239 7.62 13.83 -27.00
N LYS A 240 8.26 12.66 -27.10
CA LYS A 240 7.61 11.41 -27.53
C LYS A 240 6.77 10.78 -26.41
N ALA A 241 7.20 10.89 -25.16
CA ALA A 241 6.39 10.53 -24.00
C ALA A 241 5.09 11.36 -23.98
N LYS A 242 5.20 12.67 -24.23
CA LYS A 242 4.04 13.56 -24.38
C LYS A 242 3.12 13.13 -25.52
N LEU A 243 3.69 12.82 -26.71
CA LEU A 243 2.92 12.34 -27.86
C LEU A 243 2.08 11.12 -27.51
N VAL A 244 2.67 10.11 -26.82
CA VAL A 244 1.97 8.90 -26.39
C VAL A 244 0.85 9.24 -25.40
N ASN A 245 1.16 10.06 -24.39
CA ASN A 245 0.20 10.46 -23.36
C ASN A 245 -0.98 11.23 -23.96
N ASP A 246 -0.72 12.20 -24.82
CA ASP A 246 -1.77 12.98 -25.49
C ASP A 246 -2.64 12.06 -26.38
N THR A 247 -2.04 11.10 -27.08
CA THR A 247 -2.77 10.14 -27.93
C THR A 247 -3.74 9.31 -27.08
N VAL A 248 -3.29 8.78 -25.95
CA VAL A 248 -4.16 8.00 -25.03
C VAL A 248 -5.30 8.86 -24.50
N MET A 249 -4.98 10.06 -23.97
CA MET A 249 -5.99 10.93 -23.37
C MET A 249 -6.99 11.46 -24.41
N ASN A 250 -6.54 11.80 -25.61
CA ASN A 250 -7.44 12.24 -26.68
C ASN A 250 -8.38 11.11 -27.15
N ALA A 251 -7.92 9.88 -27.12
CA ALA A 251 -8.73 8.72 -27.53
C ALA A 251 -9.73 8.28 -26.45
N CYS A 252 -9.40 8.44 -25.16
CA CYS A 252 -10.11 7.74 -24.08
C CYS A 252 -10.72 8.63 -23.02
N ASP A 253 -10.26 9.89 -22.85
CA ASP A 253 -10.82 10.82 -21.87
C ASP A 253 -11.98 11.65 -22.49
N ALA A 254 -13.11 10.97 -22.70
CA ALA A 254 -14.28 11.59 -23.31
C ALA A 254 -14.88 12.72 -22.46
N LEU A 255 -14.70 12.67 -21.14
CA LEU A 255 -15.23 13.66 -20.20
C LEU A 255 -14.30 14.84 -19.96
N LYS A 256 -13.06 14.78 -20.49
CA LYS A 256 -12.04 15.82 -20.32
C LYS A 256 -11.67 16.10 -18.84
N GLU A 257 -11.68 15.04 -18.03
CA GLU A 257 -11.34 15.13 -16.61
C GLU A 257 -9.82 15.07 -16.33
N GLY A 258 -9.00 14.75 -17.34
CA GLY A 258 -7.56 14.57 -17.20
C GLY A 258 -7.17 13.20 -16.64
N PHE A 259 -8.14 12.29 -16.46
CA PHE A 259 -7.93 10.89 -16.06
C PHE A 259 -9.03 10.00 -16.59
N LEU A 260 -8.76 8.69 -16.63
CA LEU A 260 -9.74 7.70 -17.09
C LEU A 260 -10.51 7.09 -15.91
N ASN A 261 -11.83 6.96 -16.08
CA ASN A 261 -12.70 6.33 -15.08
C ASN A 261 -12.57 4.80 -15.09
N ASN A 262 -12.42 4.21 -16.28
CA ASN A 262 -12.13 2.80 -16.48
C ASN A 262 -11.03 2.62 -17.54
N PRO A 263 -9.75 2.61 -17.16
CA PRO A 263 -8.64 2.40 -18.09
C PRO A 263 -8.74 1.13 -18.95
N ARG A 264 -9.40 0.08 -18.47
CA ARG A 264 -9.52 -1.19 -19.18
C ARG A 264 -10.42 -1.15 -20.43
N GLU A 265 -11.28 -0.15 -20.53
CA GLU A 265 -12.06 0.13 -21.75
C GLU A 265 -11.25 0.87 -22.82
N CYS A 266 -10.16 1.54 -22.42
CA CYS A 266 -9.33 2.30 -23.33
C CYS A 266 -8.48 1.38 -24.21
N LYS A 267 -8.69 1.46 -25.53
CA LYS A 267 -7.92 0.71 -26.53
C LYS A 267 -7.25 1.69 -27.47
N VAL A 268 -5.93 1.71 -27.49
CA VAL A 268 -5.11 2.56 -28.36
C VAL A 268 -4.21 1.70 -29.21
N ASP A 269 -4.27 1.91 -30.51
CA ASP A 269 -3.37 1.29 -31.49
C ASP A 269 -2.15 2.20 -31.70
N PHE A 270 -1.07 1.92 -30.98
CA PHE A 270 0.17 2.68 -31.05
C PHE A 270 0.90 2.54 -32.38
N SER A 271 0.59 1.54 -33.22
CA SER A 271 1.19 1.40 -34.56
C SER A 271 0.92 2.62 -35.43
N LYS A 272 -0.17 3.35 -35.20
CA LYS A 272 -0.52 4.61 -35.88
C LYS A 272 0.45 5.76 -35.58
N LEU A 273 1.26 5.64 -34.53
CA LEU A 273 2.33 6.59 -34.23
C LEU A 273 3.65 6.25 -34.92
N ALA A 274 3.72 5.18 -35.71
CA ALA A 274 4.94 4.77 -36.41
C ALA A 274 5.44 5.87 -37.35
N CYS A 275 6.76 6.09 -37.38
CA CYS A 275 7.37 7.00 -38.34
C CYS A 275 7.24 6.40 -39.75
N ALA A 276 6.68 7.17 -40.69
CA ALA A 276 6.63 6.80 -42.11
C ALA A 276 7.96 7.03 -42.85
N GLY A 277 8.89 7.75 -42.21
CA GLY A 277 10.20 8.11 -42.77
C GLY A 277 11.22 8.33 -41.68
N ALA A 278 11.96 9.46 -41.72
CA ALA A 278 12.95 9.81 -40.74
C ALA A 278 12.34 9.99 -39.36
N ASP A 279 13.12 9.76 -38.30
CA ASP A 279 12.74 9.97 -36.93
C ASP A 279 12.41 11.47 -36.65
N SER A 280 11.32 11.71 -35.92
CA SER A 280 10.90 13.05 -35.55
C SER A 280 10.12 13.05 -34.20
N PRO A 281 9.95 14.19 -33.53
CA PRO A 281 9.13 14.28 -32.33
C PRO A 281 7.66 13.88 -32.50
N ALA A 282 7.16 13.88 -33.74
CA ALA A 282 5.75 13.57 -34.06
C ALA A 282 5.47 12.08 -34.31
N CYS A 283 6.49 11.20 -34.22
CA CYS A 283 6.32 9.77 -34.46
C CYS A 283 7.23 8.92 -33.56
N LEU A 284 6.99 7.62 -33.53
CA LEU A 284 7.81 6.63 -32.83
C LEU A 284 8.53 5.73 -33.82
N THR A 285 9.83 5.53 -33.62
CA THR A 285 10.56 4.49 -34.36
C THR A 285 10.08 3.09 -33.95
N ALA A 286 10.37 2.07 -34.79
CA ALA A 286 10.00 0.69 -34.47
C ALA A 286 10.57 0.20 -33.09
N PRO A 287 11.84 0.53 -32.69
CA PRO A 287 12.32 0.24 -31.35
C PRO A 287 11.55 0.95 -30.23
N GLN A 288 11.16 2.21 -30.45
CA GLN A 288 10.38 2.98 -29.45
C GLN A 288 8.95 2.48 -29.29
N LEU A 289 8.31 2.04 -30.37
CA LEU A 289 6.99 1.39 -30.29
C LEU A 289 7.03 0.15 -29.38
N LYS A 290 8.05 -0.69 -29.51
CA LYS A 290 8.23 -1.85 -28.60
C LYS A 290 8.35 -1.44 -27.14
N THR A 291 8.98 -0.29 -26.86
CA THR A 291 9.10 0.24 -25.48
C THR A 291 7.75 0.70 -24.95
N VAL A 292 6.95 1.39 -25.75
CA VAL A 292 5.60 1.82 -25.36
C VAL A 292 4.68 0.61 -25.14
N GLU A 293 4.74 -0.39 -26.03
CA GLU A 293 3.99 -1.65 -25.89
C GLU A 293 4.39 -2.39 -24.62
N ALA A 294 5.69 -2.48 -24.31
CA ALA A 294 6.18 -3.10 -23.08
C ALA A 294 5.79 -2.32 -21.81
N PHE A 295 5.72 -0.99 -21.89
CA PHE A 295 5.30 -0.16 -20.77
C PHE A 295 3.87 -0.47 -20.33
N TYR A 296 2.95 -0.63 -21.27
CA TYR A 296 1.54 -0.97 -20.99
C TYR A 296 1.30 -2.49 -20.94
N GLY A 297 2.08 -3.29 -21.64
CA GLY A 297 1.93 -4.75 -21.70
C GLY A 297 2.64 -5.52 -20.59
N GLY A 298 3.58 -4.87 -19.88
CA GLY A 298 4.36 -5.47 -18.79
C GLY A 298 5.66 -6.15 -19.25
N LEU A 299 6.45 -6.57 -18.24
CA LEU A 299 7.70 -7.27 -18.45
C LEU A 299 7.43 -8.77 -18.68
N LYS A 300 7.98 -9.29 -19.75
CA LYS A 300 7.96 -10.72 -20.10
C LYS A 300 9.38 -11.28 -20.11
N ASN A 301 9.50 -12.57 -19.81
CA ASN A 301 10.74 -13.33 -20.02
C ASN A 301 10.92 -13.75 -21.49
N SER A 302 12.02 -14.43 -21.81
CA SER A 302 12.30 -14.90 -23.18
C SER A 302 11.28 -15.91 -23.71
N ALA A 303 10.60 -16.65 -22.83
CA ALA A 303 9.51 -17.57 -23.16
C ALA A 303 8.16 -16.86 -23.40
N GLY A 304 8.08 -15.52 -23.22
CA GLY A 304 6.87 -14.74 -23.36
C GLY A 304 5.96 -14.75 -22.13
N GLU A 305 6.39 -15.32 -21.02
CA GLU A 305 5.63 -15.35 -19.76
C GLU A 305 5.68 -14.00 -19.05
N LEU A 306 4.53 -13.53 -18.56
CA LEU A 306 4.41 -12.26 -17.86
C LEU A 306 5.06 -12.33 -16.48
N ILE A 307 6.18 -11.66 -16.30
CA ILE A 307 6.88 -11.54 -15.01
C ILE A 307 6.21 -10.48 -14.12
N PHE A 308 5.88 -9.32 -14.68
CA PHE A 308 5.21 -8.27 -13.94
C PHE A 308 4.28 -7.44 -14.84
N SER A 309 3.13 -7.04 -14.30
CA SER A 309 2.10 -6.29 -15.03
C SER A 309 2.62 -4.95 -15.55
N GLY A 310 2.14 -4.54 -16.72
CA GLY A 310 2.36 -3.21 -17.26
C GLY A 310 1.55 -2.13 -16.55
N GLN A 311 1.72 -0.90 -16.99
CA GLN A 311 0.95 0.22 -16.47
C GLN A 311 -0.49 0.23 -17.02
N ALA A 312 -1.41 0.77 -16.24
CA ALA A 312 -2.77 0.99 -16.71
C ALA A 312 -2.79 2.03 -17.82
N MET A 313 -3.66 1.85 -18.81
CA MET A 313 -3.87 2.83 -19.86
C MET A 313 -4.30 4.17 -19.24
N GLY A 314 -3.78 5.29 -19.75
CA GLY A 314 -3.99 6.63 -19.13
C GLY A 314 -3.01 6.98 -18.00
N ASN A 315 -2.22 6.02 -17.50
CA ASN A 315 -1.03 6.37 -16.72
C ASN A 315 0.03 6.98 -17.64
N PRO A 316 0.56 8.14 -17.28
CA PRO A 316 1.51 8.81 -18.15
C PRO A 316 2.82 8.01 -18.25
N ILE A 317 3.24 7.73 -19.48
CA ILE A 317 4.60 7.25 -19.73
C ILE A 317 5.56 8.43 -19.51
N PRO A 318 6.56 8.30 -18.62
CA PRO A 318 7.58 9.33 -18.49
C PRO A 318 8.61 9.24 -19.63
N ALA A 319 9.51 10.21 -19.73
CA ALA A 319 10.73 10.00 -20.48
C ALA A 319 11.46 8.78 -19.93
N LEU A 320 11.73 7.80 -20.80
CA LEU A 320 12.39 6.55 -20.45
C LEU A 320 13.82 6.54 -20.95
N ARG A 321 14.77 6.38 -20.01
CA ARG A 321 16.20 6.37 -20.31
C ARG A 321 16.85 5.12 -19.69
N GLY A 322 17.96 4.70 -20.26
CA GLY A 322 18.77 3.64 -19.72
C GLY A 322 19.52 4.06 -18.44
N ALA A 323 19.95 3.08 -17.66
CA ALA A 323 20.81 3.31 -16.52
C ALA A 323 22.14 3.95 -16.94
N THR A 324 22.61 4.95 -16.17
CA THR A 324 23.90 5.61 -16.38
C THR A 324 24.90 5.36 -15.23
N GLY A 325 24.46 4.71 -14.16
CA GLY A 325 25.29 4.39 -12.99
C GLY A 325 24.65 3.26 -12.19
N SER A 326 23.41 3.47 -11.69
CA SER A 326 22.63 2.44 -11.03
C SER A 326 21.32 2.22 -11.77
N PRO A 327 20.84 0.99 -11.90
CA PRO A 327 19.57 0.71 -12.58
C PRO A 327 18.31 1.10 -11.77
N GLY A 328 18.46 1.86 -10.67
CA GLY A 328 17.35 2.43 -9.92
C GLY A 328 17.05 1.77 -8.58
N GLY A 329 16.02 2.25 -7.88
CA GLY A 329 15.72 1.91 -6.47
C GLY A 329 15.41 0.44 -6.18
N GLY A 330 15.06 -0.36 -7.16
CA GLY A 330 14.87 -1.82 -7.01
C GLY A 330 16.17 -2.63 -7.04
N TYR A 331 17.30 -2.00 -7.34
CA TYR A 331 18.56 -2.71 -7.55
C TYR A 331 19.07 -3.44 -6.31
N ASP A 332 18.81 -2.92 -5.12
CA ASP A 332 19.21 -3.59 -3.86
C ASP A 332 18.49 -4.94 -3.67
N THR A 333 17.28 -5.08 -4.18
CA THR A 333 16.58 -6.38 -4.20
C THR A 333 17.34 -7.41 -5.04
N VAL A 334 17.99 -6.98 -6.11
CA VAL A 334 18.83 -7.84 -6.96
C VAL A 334 20.19 -8.08 -6.30
N ARG A 335 20.99 -7.02 -6.14
CA ARG A 335 22.39 -7.13 -5.72
C ARG A 335 22.55 -7.60 -4.27
N ILE A 336 21.78 -7.02 -3.34
CA ILE A 336 21.91 -7.30 -1.89
C ILE A 336 21.07 -8.51 -1.51
N TRP A 337 19.75 -8.49 -1.78
CA TRP A 337 18.90 -9.58 -1.31
C TRP A 337 19.06 -10.84 -2.16
N GLY A 338 19.14 -10.68 -3.50
CA GLY A 338 19.33 -11.79 -4.41
C GLY A 338 20.73 -12.40 -4.40
N PHE A 339 21.77 -11.58 -4.43
CA PHE A 339 23.13 -12.07 -4.60
C PHE A 339 24.04 -11.89 -3.36
N GLN A 340 23.65 -11.10 -2.35
CA GLN A 340 24.47 -10.72 -1.20
C GLN A 340 25.82 -10.10 -1.65
N ASP A 341 25.78 -9.30 -2.71
CA ASP A 341 26.96 -8.69 -3.31
C ASP A 341 26.72 -7.17 -3.52
N ALA A 342 27.41 -6.36 -2.69
CA ALA A 342 27.33 -4.91 -2.80
C ALA A 342 27.91 -4.37 -4.14
N ASN A 343 28.79 -5.14 -4.76
CA ASN A 343 29.51 -4.80 -6.00
C ASN A 343 28.98 -5.54 -7.23
N TYR A 344 27.78 -6.17 -7.12
CA TYR A 344 27.16 -6.88 -8.24
C TYR A 344 27.14 -5.98 -9.49
N ASP A 345 27.72 -6.47 -10.57
CA ASP A 345 27.74 -5.75 -11.85
C ASP A 345 26.42 -5.90 -12.58
N TRP A 346 25.59 -4.88 -12.57
CA TRP A 346 24.29 -4.89 -13.24
C TRP A 346 24.35 -5.09 -14.77
N HIS A 347 25.52 -4.84 -15.41
CA HIS A 347 25.69 -5.13 -16.83
C HIS A 347 25.60 -6.63 -17.13
N THR A 348 25.88 -7.47 -16.14
CA THR A 348 25.79 -8.93 -16.26
C THR A 348 24.40 -9.49 -16.01
N PHE A 349 23.46 -8.65 -15.52
CA PHE A 349 22.11 -9.09 -15.18
C PHE A 349 21.41 -9.71 -16.40
N ASP A 350 20.78 -10.87 -16.15
CA ASP A 350 19.97 -11.61 -17.10
C ASP A 350 18.67 -12.06 -16.41
N LEU A 351 17.51 -11.66 -16.98
CA LEU A 351 16.22 -11.89 -16.34
C LEU A 351 15.90 -13.37 -16.16
N ASP A 352 16.19 -14.18 -17.19
CA ASP A 352 15.82 -15.61 -17.18
C ASP A 352 16.72 -16.43 -16.25
N ARG A 353 18.01 -16.07 -16.16
CA ARG A 353 18.98 -16.70 -15.25
C ARG A 353 18.81 -16.26 -13.80
N ASP A 354 18.67 -14.95 -13.58
CA ASP A 354 18.82 -14.36 -12.25
C ASP A 354 17.52 -14.36 -11.44
N MET A 355 16.38 -14.22 -12.10
CA MET A 355 15.08 -14.20 -11.41
C MET A 355 14.79 -15.50 -10.62
N PRO A 356 15.05 -16.71 -11.15
CA PRO A 356 14.92 -17.95 -10.37
C PRO A 356 15.84 -17.99 -9.14
N ILE A 357 17.06 -17.47 -9.25
CA ILE A 357 18.01 -17.40 -8.12
C ILE A 357 17.51 -16.47 -7.04
N ILE A 358 17.07 -15.28 -7.43
CA ILE A 358 16.50 -14.27 -6.51
C ILE A 358 15.25 -14.82 -5.81
N ASN A 359 14.32 -15.40 -6.57
CA ASN A 359 13.10 -16.00 -6.01
C ASN A 359 13.40 -17.14 -5.03
N LYS A 360 14.39 -17.98 -5.31
CA LYS A 360 14.79 -19.05 -4.39
C LYS A 360 15.31 -18.50 -3.06
N ARG A 361 16.02 -17.38 -3.08
CA ARG A 361 16.64 -16.78 -1.88
C ARG A 361 15.69 -15.93 -1.07
N VAL A 362 14.90 -15.08 -1.73
CA VAL A 362 14.11 -14.03 -1.06
C VAL A 362 12.65 -13.97 -1.54
N GLY A 363 12.15 -14.94 -2.28
CA GLY A 363 10.76 -15.01 -2.73
C GLY A 363 9.74 -15.02 -1.57
N PHE A 364 10.17 -15.35 -0.35
CA PHE A 364 9.32 -15.26 0.85
C PHE A 364 8.91 -13.82 1.21
N VAL A 365 9.53 -12.81 0.60
CA VAL A 365 9.15 -11.40 0.73
C VAL A 365 7.83 -11.12 0.01
N ASP A 366 7.52 -11.88 -1.03
CA ASP A 366 6.31 -11.72 -1.83
C ASP A 366 5.07 -12.29 -1.13
N ALA A 367 3.98 -11.55 -1.20
CA ALA A 367 2.69 -11.94 -0.64
C ALA A 367 1.73 -12.31 -1.79
N VAL A 368 1.96 -13.45 -2.41
CA VAL A 368 1.31 -13.83 -3.68
C VAL A 368 0.28 -14.95 -3.57
N SER A 369 0.08 -15.53 -2.38
CA SER A 369 -0.93 -16.57 -2.21
C SER A 369 -2.33 -16.02 -2.47
N ALA A 370 -3.03 -16.66 -3.41
CA ALA A 370 -4.45 -16.42 -3.67
C ALA A 370 -5.35 -17.31 -2.80
N ASP A 371 -4.79 -18.30 -2.11
CA ASP A 371 -5.53 -19.14 -1.15
C ASP A 371 -5.53 -18.47 0.24
N LEU A 372 -6.64 -17.85 0.56
CA LEU A 372 -6.91 -17.20 1.84
C LEU A 372 -8.03 -17.91 2.63
N ARG A 373 -8.28 -19.20 2.35
CA ARG A 373 -9.36 -19.97 3.01
C ARG A 373 -9.25 -19.97 4.53
N LYS A 374 -8.02 -20.02 5.08
CA LYS A 374 -7.80 -19.93 6.53
C LYS A 374 -8.27 -18.58 7.09
N PHE A 375 -7.87 -17.48 6.48
CA PHE A 375 -8.29 -16.15 6.91
C PHE A 375 -9.81 -15.98 6.80
N LYS A 376 -10.42 -16.45 5.71
CA LYS A 376 -11.88 -16.45 5.53
C LYS A 376 -12.58 -17.29 6.61
N SER A 377 -12.05 -18.47 6.97
CA SER A 377 -12.69 -19.37 7.94
C SER A 377 -12.74 -18.80 9.36
N HIS A 378 -11.85 -17.84 9.70
CA HIS A 378 -11.89 -17.09 10.95
C HIS A 378 -12.83 -15.86 10.90
N GLY A 379 -13.60 -15.72 9.83
CA GLY A 379 -14.50 -14.59 9.61
C GLY A 379 -13.79 -13.33 9.12
N GLY A 380 -12.52 -13.44 8.74
CA GLY A 380 -11.70 -12.33 8.21
C GLY A 380 -12.34 -11.68 6.98
N LYS A 381 -12.09 -10.37 6.81
CA LYS A 381 -12.53 -9.58 5.64
C LYS A 381 -11.34 -8.86 5.01
N LEU A 382 -11.29 -8.85 3.67
CA LEU A 382 -10.22 -8.23 2.88
C LEU A 382 -10.77 -7.12 1.99
N LEU A 383 -10.41 -5.87 2.29
CA LEU A 383 -10.72 -4.71 1.47
C LEU A 383 -9.46 -4.25 0.75
N LEU A 384 -9.47 -4.34 -0.57
CA LEU A 384 -8.40 -3.91 -1.45
C LEU A 384 -8.78 -2.60 -2.12
N TYR A 385 -7.80 -1.71 -2.35
CA TYR A 385 -7.99 -0.53 -3.20
C TYR A 385 -6.71 -0.16 -3.95
N ALA A 386 -6.85 0.45 -5.12
CA ALA A 386 -5.73 1.02 -5.86
C ALA A 386 -6.20 2.19 -6.72
N GLY A 387 -5.34 3.17 -6.89
CA GLY A 387 -5.58 4.29 -7.81
C GLY A 387 -5.27 3.88 -9.25
N TRP A 388 -6.20 4.13 -10.18
CA TRP A 388 -5.95 3.88 -11.59
C TRP A 388 -4.80 4.72 -12.16
N ARG A 389 -4.42 5.84 -11.52
CA ARG A 389 -3.29 6.70 -11.92
C ARG A 389 -2.03 6.50 -11.07
N ASP A 390 -1.91 5.35 -10.42
CA ASP A 390 -0.70 5.00 -9.68
C ASP A 390 0.45 4.63 -10.62
N THR A 391 1.46 5.50 -10.69
CA THR A 391 2.68 5.30 -11.50
C THR A 391 3.79 4.60 -10.72
N THR A 392 3.65 4.45 -9.40
CA THR A 392 4.64 3.80 -8.52
C THR A 392 4.40 2.29 -8.46
N ILE A 393 3.18 1.88 -8.09
CA ILE A 393 2.76 0.48 -8.11
C ILE A 393 1.66 0.36 -9.15
N THR A 394 1.96 -0.34 -10.26
CA THR A 394 0.94 -0.48 -11.30
C THR A 394 -0.37 -1.01 -10.74
N PRO A 395 -1.52 -0.33 -10.98
CA PRO A 395 -2.82 -0.78 -10.50
C PRO A 395 -3.20 -2.16 -11.05
N GLU A 396 -2.72 -2.51 -12.23
CA GLU A 396 -2.93 -3.83 -12.83
C GLU A 396 -2.36 -4.97 -11.96
N ASN A 397 -1.35 -4.72 -11.13
CA ASN A 397 -0.85 -5.71 -10.18
C ASN A 397 -1.86 -6.01 -9.07
N THR A 398 -2.57 -4.99 -8.56
CA THR A 398 -3.62 -5.19 -7.55
C THR A 398 -4.81 -5.94 -8.15
N VAL A 399 -5.20 -5.59 -9.38
CA VAL A 399 -6.27 -6.30 -10.11
C VAL A 399 -5.87 -7.75 -10.37
N PHE A 400 -4.64 -8.00 -10.82
CA PHE A 400 -4.11 -9.36 -11.05
C PHE A 400 -4.19 -10.21 -9.77
N TYR A 401 -3.82 -9.67 -8.62
CA TYR A 401 -3.95 -10.38 -7.34
C TYR A 401 -5.41 -10.73 -7.02
N TYR A 402 -6.33 -9.77 -7.17
CA TYR A 402 -7.74 -9.99 -6.90
C TYR A 402 -8.38 -11.00 -7.85
N GLU A 403 -8.07 -10.93 -9.15
CA GLU A 403 -8.57 -11.88 -10.15
C GLU A 403 -8.05 -13.30 -9.88
N ASN A 404 -6.79 -13.46 -9.46
CA ASN A 404 -6.24 -14.75 -9.04
C ASN A 404 -6.93 -15.28 -7.77
N LEU A 405 -7.23 -14.41 -6.79
CA LEU A 405 -7.99 -14.80 -5.60
C LEU A 405 -9.39 -15.32 -5.97
N VAL A 406 -10.09 -14.62 -6.86
CA VAL A 406 -11.41 -15.07 -7.34
C VAL A 406 -11.30 -16.36 -8.13
N LYS A 407 -10.27 -16.53 -8.96
CA LYS A 407 -10.00 -17.76 -9.71
C LYS A 407 -9.75 -18.96 -8.78
N GLU A 408 -8.95 -18.75 -7.72
CA GLU A 408 -8.57 -19.81 -6.77
C GLU A 408 -9.71 -20.18 -5.81
N MET A 409 -10.44 -19.19 -5.31
CA MET A 409 -11.41 -19.38 -4.23
C MET A 409 -12.88 -19.30 -4.70
N GLY A 410 -13.14 -18.97 -5.98
CA GLY A 410 -14.48 -18.70 -6.50
C GLY A 410 -14.98 -17.29 -6.18
N ASP A 411 -16.28 -17.03 -6.32
CA ASP A 411 -16.87 -15.71 -5.99
C ASP A 411 -16.71 -15.41 -4.49
N GLN A 412 -16.01 -14.34 -4.18
CA GLN A 412 -15.63 -13.96 -2.83
C GLN A 412 -16.24 -12.63 -2.38
N LYS A 413 -17.38 -12.23 -2.93
CA LYS A 413 -18.00 -10.92 -2.64
C LYS A 413 -18.33 -10.68 -1.17
N ASP A 414 -18.54 -11.73 -0.39
CA ASP A 414 -18.76 -11.70 1.05
C ASP A 414 -17.46 -11.66 1.89
N PHE A 415 -16.30 -11.91 1.25
CA PHE A 415 -15.00 -12.04 1.91
C PHE A 415 -13.99 -10.99 1.45
N ALA A 416 -13.87 -10.77 0.13
CA ALA A 416 -12.92 -9.86 -0.47
C ALA A 416 -13.59 -8.85 -1.42
N ARG A 417 -13.20 -7.59 -1.33
CA ARG A 417 -13.64 -6.50 -2.22
C ARG A 417 -12.44 -5.70 -2.69
N LEU A 418 -12.45 -5.38 -3.98
CA LEU A 418 -11.48 -4.48 -4.59
C LEU A 418 -12.20 -3.22 -5.07
N PHE A 419 -11.65 -2.04 -4.74
CA PHE A 419 -12.12 -0.75 -5.21
C PHE A 419 -11.03 -0.08 -6.03
N MET A 420 -11.27 0.05 -7.34
CA MET A 420 -10.37 0.78 -8.22
C MET A 420 -10.79 2.24 -8.27
N VAL A 421 -9.85 3.14 -7.92
CA VAL A 421 -10.14 4.55 -7.73
C VAL A 421 -9.70 5.35 -8.96
N PRO A 422 -10.64 5.94 -9.75
CA PRO A 422 -10.28 6.70 -10.95
C PRO A 422 -9.47 7.94 -10.60
N GLY A 423 -8.40 8.20 -11.35
CA GLY A 423 -7.58 9.41 -11.20
C GLY A 423 -6.77 9.53 -9.91
N MET A 424 -6.88 8.58 -8.97
CA MET A 424 -6.06 8.57 -7.75
C MET A 424 -4.65 8.10 -8.09
N ALA A 425 -3.65 8.79 -7.54
CA ALA A 425 -2.24 8.43 -7.60
C ALA A 425 -1.87 7.39 -6.54
N HIS A 426 -0.57 7.25 -6.23
CA HIS A 426 -0.07 6.26 -5.27
C HIS A 426 -0.60 6.49 -3.85
N CYS A 427 -1.41 5.59 -3.33
CA CYS A 427 -2.05 5.61 -2.01
C CYS A 427 -3.03 6.78 -1.76
N ARG A 428 -2.81 7.93 -2.37
CA ARG A 428 -3.60 9.17 -2.29
C ARG A 428 -3.12 10.18 -3.32
N GLY A 429 -3.78 11.33 -3.40
CA GLY A 429 -3.44 12.37 -4.37
C GLY A 429 -3.95 12.04 -5.77
N GLY A 430 -3.49 12.79 -6.76
CA GLY A 430 -4.02 12.73 -8.13
C GLY A 430 -5.20 13.68 -8.34
N ASP A 431 -5.83 13.60 -9.50
CA ASP A 431 -6.90 14.53 -9.92
C ASP A 431 -8.30 13.95 -9.61
N GLY A 432 -8.40 12.63 -9.42
CA GLY A 432 -9.63 11.95 -9.02
C GLY A 432 -9.87 11.97 -7.50
N PRO A 433 -10.89 11.25 -6.99
CA PRO A 433 -11.16 11.14 -5.57
C PRO A 433 -10.00 10.40 -4.87
N ASP A 434 -9.46 10.97 -3.80
CA ASP A 434 -8.30 10.42 -3.09
C ASP A 434 -8.50 10.31 -1.56
N SER A 435 -9.71 10.64 -1.09
CA SER A 435 -10.12 10.55 0.31
C SER A 435 -11.42 9.75 0.43
N PHE A 436 -11.38 8.65 1.18
CA PHE A 436 -12.52 7.76 1.46
C PHE A 436 -12.28 6.94 2.73
N ASP A 437 -13.34 6.60 3.43
CA ASP A 437 -13.25 5.96 4.75
C ASP A 437 -13.28 4.43 4.67
N THR A 438 -12.11 3.84 4.46
CA THR A 438 -11.95 2.38 4.43
C THR A 438 -12.11 1.74 5.80
N ILE A 439 -11.84 2.46 6.89
CA ILE A 439 -11.98 1.94 8.25
C ILE A 439 -13.47 1.77 8.57
N ALA A 440 -14.29 2.80 8.34
CA ALA A 440 -15.74 2.69 8.56
C ALA A 440 -16.38 1.61 7.68
N ALA A 441 -15.96 1.49 6.41
CA ALA A 441 -16.43 0.42 5.53
C ALA A 441 -16.07 -0.97 6.07
N MET A 442 -14.86 -1.15 6.60
CA MET A 442 -14.41 -2.41 7.18
C MET A 442 -15.15 -2.72 8.49
N GLU A 443 -15.37 -1.73 9.37
CA GLU A 443 -16.15 -1.89 10.61
C GLU A 443 -17.58 -2.37 10.30
N GLN A 444 -18.28 -1.70 9.38
CA GLN A 444 -19.62 -2.10 8.97
C GLN A 444 -19.63 -3.53 8.41
N TRP A 445 -18.64 -3.86 7.60
CA TRP A 445 -18.57 -5.19 6.99
C TRP A 445 -18.28 -6.28 8.02
N ARG A 446 -17.24 -6.11 8.83
CA ARG A 446 -16.81 -7.15 9.76
C ARG A 446 -17.70 -7.27 11.00
N GLU A 447 -18.21 -6.16 11.50
CA GLU A 447 -18.94 -6.12 12.79
C GLU A 447 -20.46 -6.21 12.61
N GLN A 448 -21.00 -5.71 11.49
CA GLN A 448 -22.43 -5.63 11.23
C GLN A 448 -22.87 -6.52 10.06
N GLY A 449 -21.93 -7.16 9.35
CA GLY A 449 -22.22 -8.01 8.19
C GLY A 449 -22.61 -7.23 6.93
N VAL A 450 -22.48 -5.89 6.92
CA VAL A 450 -22.86 -5.05 5.79
C VAL A 450 -21.70 -4.99 4.79
N THR A 451 -21.78 -5.84 3.77
CA THR A 451 -20.78 -5.86 2.69
C THR A 451 -20.74 -4.54 1.94
N PRO A 452 -19.57 -3.89 1.76
CA PRO A 452 -19.49 -2.63 1.04
C PRO A 452 -19.79 -2.83 -0.45
N THR A 453 -20.92 -2.29 -0.89
CA THR A 453 -21.35 -2.26 -2.29
C THR A 453 -20.92 -0.97 -2.99
N GLN A 454 -20.50 0.02 -2.23
CA GLN A 454 -20.02 1.32 -2.67
C GLN A 454 -19.30 1.99 -1.52
N MET A 455 -18.29 2.80 -1.82
CA MET A 455 -17.74 3.81 -0.91
C MET A 455 -17.87 5.19 -1.56
N MET A 456 -17.95 6.26 -0.76
CA MET A 456 -17.92 7.62 -1.29
C MET A 456 -16.49 8.16 -1.25
N GLY A 457 -15.95 8.44 -2.42
CA GLY A 457 -14.66 9.11 -2.57
C GLY A 457 -14.83 10.60 -2.81
N ALA A 458 -13.91 11.40 -2.29
CA ALA A 458 -13.84 12.83 -2.48
C ALA A 458 -12.43 13.31 -2.80
N ASN A 459 -12.31 14.45 -3.45
CA ASN A 459 -11.08 15.21 -3.59
C ASN A 459 -11.32 16.64 -3.09
N GLN A 460 -10.81 16.94 -1.91
CA GLN A 460 -11.06 18.24 -1.26
C GLN A 460 -10.50 19.43 -2.04
N ARG A 461 -9.41 19.23 -2.81
CA ARG A 461 -8.78 20.31 -3.58
C ARG A 461 -9.62 20.76 -4.77
N SER A 462 -10.28 19.81 -5.45
CA SER A 462 -11.11 20.07 -6.63
C SER A 462 -12.60 20.17 -6.33
N GLY A 463 -13.03 19.74 -5.12
CA GLY A 463 -14.43 19.63 -4.75
C GLY A 463 -15.14 18.44 -5.43
N LEU A 464 -14.38 17.51 -6.03
CA LEU A 464 -14.94 16.34 -6.70
C LEU A 464 -15.38 15.29 -5.67
N SER A 465 -16.58 14.73 -5.88
CA SER A 465 -17.05 13.53 -5.19
C SER A 465 -17.50 12.47 -6.21
N ARG A 466 -17.28 11.18 -5.88
CA ARG A 466 -17.60 10.07 -6.79
C ARG A 466 -17.87 8.78 -6.02
N PRO A 467 -18.85 7.97 -6.44
CA PRO A 467 -18.98 6.62 -5.91
C PRO A 467 -17.80 5.77 -6.36
N LEU A 468 -17.14 5.12 -5.42
CA LEU A 468 -16.14 4.08 -5.67
C LEU A 468 -16.88 2.74 -5.71
N CYS A 469 -16.78 2.06 -6.84
CA CYS A 469 -17.52 0.85 -7.12
C CYS A 469 -16.65 -0.39 -6.89
N PRO A 470 -17.22 -1.50 -6.39
CA PRO A 470 -16.46 -2.75 -6.24
C PRO A 470 -16.14 -3.32 -7.62
N TYR A 471 -14.86 -3.58 -7.89
CA TYR A 471 -14.39 -4.19 -9.13
C TYR A 471 -15.12 -5.52 -9.41
N PRO A 472 -15.54 -5.82 -10.67
CA PRO A 472 -15.21 -5.10 -11.91
C PRO A 472 -16.10 -3.90 -12.24
N GLN A 473 -17.06 -3.54 -11.38
CA GLN A 473 -17.87 -2.34 -11.58
C GLN A 473 -17.01 -1.07 -11.53
N TYR A 474 -17.47 -0.04 -12.24
CA TYR A 474 -16.86 1.29 -12.22
C TYR A 474 -17.94 2.38 -12.23
N ALA A 475 -17.56 3.58 -11.83
CA ALA A 475 -18.46 4.73 -11.86
C ALA A 475 -18.64 5.23 -13.29
N LYS A 476 -19.91 5.28 -13.77
CA LYS A 476 -20.28 5.85 -15.06
C LYS A 476 -21.12 7.10 -14.85
N TYR A 477 -20.77 8.14 -15.60
CA TYR A 477 -21.55 9.39 -15.62
C TYR A 477 -22.93 9.17 -16.26
N LYS A 478 -23.98 9.73 -15.63
CA LYS A 478 -25.39 9.57 -16.10
C LYS A 478 -25.73 10.43 -17.32
N GLY A 479 -24.81 11.29 -17.78
CA GLY A 479 -24.96 12.13 -18.96
C GLY A 479 -25.50 13.53 -18.69
N SER A 480 -25.85 13.89 -17.45
CA SER A 480 -26.34 15.22 -17.09
C SER A 480 -25.95 15.61 -15.67
N GLY A 481 -25.83 16.92 -15.42
CA GLY A 481 -25.44 17.49 -14.13
C GLY A 481 -23.93 17.75 -14.02
N ASP A 482 -23.48 18.20 -12.85
CA ASP A 482 -22.07 18.49 -12.58
C ASP A 482 -21.27 17.18 -12.47
N LEU A 483 -20.16 17.08 -13.22
CA LEU A 483 -19.24 15.94 -13.16
C LEU A 483 -18.60 15.76 -11.77
N LYS A 484 -18.51 16.82 -10.97
CA LYS A 484 -17.92 16.77 -9.63
C LYS A 484 -18.88 16.19 -8.58
N ASP A 485 -20.18 16.10 -8.86
CA ASP A 485 -21.17 15.66 -7.90
C ASP A 485 -21.48 14.16 -8.07
N ALA A 486 -21.19 13.38 -7.04
CA ALA A 486 -21.39 11.93 -7.00
C ALA A 486 -22.80 11.47 -7.37
N LYS A 487 -23.86 12.30 -7.13
CA LYS A 487 -25.24 11.96 -7.47
C LYS A 487 -25.46 11.75 -8.98
N ASN A 488 -24.59 12.34 -9.82
CA ASN A 488 -24.65 12.24 -11.28
C ASN A 488 -23.90 11.03 -11.84
N TRP A 489 -23.45 10.13 -10.96
CA TRP A 489 -22.72 8.91 -11.30
C TRP A 489 -23.47 7.67 -10.79
N ALA A 490 -23.23 6.53 -11.41
CA ALA A 490 -23.75 5.24 -10.98
C ALA A 490 -22.69 4.15 -11.16
N CYS A 491 -22.67 3.18 -10.26
CA CYS A 491 -21.87 1.96 -10.44
C CYS A 491 -22.53 1.07 -11.49
N ILE A 492 -21.78 0.72 -12.53
CA ILE A 492 -22.23 -0.21 -13.57
C ILE A 492 -21.22 -1.35 -13.73
N ALA A 493 -21.68 -2.49 -14.21
CA ALA A 493 -20.80 -3.57 -14.69
C ALA A 493 -20.21 -3.20 -16.07
N PRO A 494 -19.00 -3.71 -16.43
CA PRO A 494 -18.42 -3.54 -17.75
C PRO A 494 -19.26 -4.20 -18.83
#